data_e7fac9350497abe83063ba47ba3d86cf
#
_entry.id   e7fac9350497abe83063ba47ba3d86cf
#
_cell.length_a   1.000
_cell.length_b   1.000
_cell.length_c   1.000
_cell.angle_alpha   90.00
_cell.angle_beta   90.00
_cell.angle_gamma   90.00
#
_symmetry.space_group_name_H-M   'P 1'
#
loop_
_entity.id
_entity.type
_entity.pdbx_description
1 polymer ?
#
loop_
_entity_poly.entity_id
_entity_poly.type
_entity_poly.pdbx_seq_one_letter_code
_entity_poly.pdbx_strand_id
1 'polypeptide(L)'
;KKKLLTGLVICVMAILILFIAIILINKQKQTIVSNIQEKIMIINQDTQNVDQLVLQQPLTAREKAQKSLQAMEALKKEKNNRESLKLIETEIDKLQEIIAKISGDNSLDQLSIAYNLDSFLGTKIEVKDNLIFILENSGQEILKITPDQNKEKITLENNEKIRDFTVSENKLFVLSNGIKMLDLESNEKKFINIKEEGESDKDAEHLSSFGPYLYLVNQNKRNIYRYYYNADKLSDPIGWLVDKQGLNFENISDLVVDGDLWLGDRSGKLSKFSKGYTANFEIAGLSTLPNSTIYLSTNENINTVAVLEKQNKRLLILTKDGQLISEIKSNELAGVSSIAFNNDGGKIYALSGSVVYEVEL
;
A
#
# COMPACT_ATOMS: atom_id res chain seq x y z
N LYS A 1 65.38 -18.78 -53.71
CA LYS A 1 65.06 -17.36 -53.49
C LYS A 1 63.63 -16.99 -53.89
N LYS A 2 63.06 -17.43 -55.02
CA LYS A 2 61.68 -17.13 -55.43
C LYS A 2 60.66 -17.66 -54.44
N LYS A 3 60.76 -18.90 -53.94
CA LYS A 3 59.80 -19.48 -52.97
C LYS A 3 59.82 -18.76 -51.61
N LEU A 4 60.93 -18.21 -51.17
CA LEU A 4 61.04 -17.44 -49.94
C LEU A 4 60.36 -16.06 -50.08
N LEU A 5 60.49 -15.43 -51.24
CA LEU A 5 59.85 -14.15 -51.55
C LEU A 5 58.28 -14.29 -51.61
N THR A 6 57.84 -15.38 -52.22
CA THR A 6 56.39 -15.67 -52.29
C THR A 6 55.80 -15.92 -50.90
N GLY A 7 56.51 -16.63 -50.01
CA GLY A 7 56.12 -16.86 -48.63
C GLY A 7 56.04 -15.55 -47.85
N LEU A 8 56.98 -14.65 -48.04
CA LEU A 8 56.99 -13.34 -47.38
C LEU A 8 55.77 -12.46 -47.80
N VAL A 9 55.51 -12.46 -49.14
CA VAL A 9 54.29 -11.69 -49.65
C VAL A 9 53.01 -12.23 -49.09
N ILE A 10 52.85 -13.56 -49.01
CA ILE A 10 51.65 -14.17 -48.41
C ILE A 10 51.53 -13.79 -46.93
N CYS A 11 52.63 -13.80 -46.17
CA CYS A 11 52.62 -13.39 -44.77
C CYS A 11 52.17 -11.90 -44.56
N VAL A 12 52.77 -11.01 -45.41
CA VAL A 12 52.38 -9.58 -45.36
C VAL A 12 50.93 -9.35 -45.73
N MET A 13 50.38 -10.04 -46.73
CA MET A 13 48.99 -9.99 -47.10
C MET A 13 48.09 -10.50 -45.99
N ALA A 14 48.43 -11.60 -45.32
CA ALA A 14 47.70 -12.12 -44.17
C ALA A 14 47.64 -11.14 -43.00
N ILE A 15 48.77 -10.49 -42.68
CA ILE A 15 48.84 -9.45 -41.64
C ILE A 15 47.99 -8.23 -42.01
N LEU A 16 47.98 -7.83 -43.27
CA LEU A 16 47.19 -6.70 -43.78
C LEU A 16 45.68 -7.00 -43.68
N ILE A 17 45.27 -8.21 -44.05
CA ILE A 17 43.89 -8.66 -43.96
C ILE A 17 43.45 -8.68 -42.46
N LEU A 18 44.32 -9.17 -41.59
CA LEU A 18 44.02 -9.21 -40.13
C LEU A 18 43.90 -7.81 -39.55
N PHE A 19 44.71 -6.87 -39.98
CA PHE A 19 44.66 -5.47 -39.57
C PHE A 19 43.38 -4.77 -40.05
N ILE A 20 42.99 -5.00 -41.31
CA ILE A 20 41.72 -4.50 -41.85
C ILE A 20 40.52 -5.09 -41.09
N ALA A 21 40.53 -6.40 -40.77
CA ALA A 21 39.51 -7.05 -40.00
C ALA A 21 39.37 -6.44 -38.59
N ILE A 22 40.46 -6.16 -37.90
CA ILE A 22 40.47 -5.50 -36.57
C ILE A 22 39.87 -4.09 -36.68
N ILE A 23 40.23 -3.31 -37.69
CA ILE A 23 39.67 -1.97 -37.91
C ILE A 23 38.15 -2.03 -38.13
N LEU A 24 37.68 -2.96 -38.95
CA LEU A 24 36.26 -3.13 -39.23
C LEU A 24 35.48 -3.55 -37.97
N ILE A 25 36.03 -4.48 -37.19
CA ILE A 25 35.43 -4.91 -35.91
C ILE A 25 35.36 -3.75 -34.92
N ASN A 26 36.43 -2.94 -34.80
CA ASN A 26 36.47 -1.81 -33.91
C ASN A 26 35.47 -0.71 -34.37
N LYS A 27 35.37 -0.44 -35.68
CA LYS A 27 34.40 0.50 -36.23
C LYS A 27 32.97 0.04 -35.97
N GLN A 28 32.66 -1.26 -36.12
CA GLN A 28 31.37 -1.82 -35.84
C GLN A 28 31.01 -1.73 -34.34
N LYS A 29 31.99 -1.99 -33.44
CA LYS A 29 31.80 -1.81 -32.00
C LYS A 29 31.48 -0.36 -31.63
N GLN A 30 32.22 0.61 -32.19
CA GLN A 30 31.98 2.03 -31.97
C GLN A 30 30.61 2.47 -32.46
N THR A 31 30.16 1.96 -33.62
CA THR A 31 28.80 2.27 -34.12
C THR A 31 27.72 1.75 -33.20
N ILE A 32 27.86 0.55 -32.63
CA ILE A 32 26.91 0.00 -31.65
C ILE A 32 26.87 0.89 -30.40
N VAL A 33 28.00 1.28 -29.85
CA VAL A 33 28.11 2.11 -28.66
C VAL A 33 27.44 3.49 -28.91
N SER A 34 27.75 4.12 -30.06
CA SER A 34 27.15 5.40 -30.44
C SER A 34 25.60 5.33 -30.55
N ASN A 35 25.06 4.29 -31.19
CA ASN A 35 23.63 4.09 -31.31
C ASN A 35 22.97 3.88 -29.94
N ILE A 36 23.62 3.16 -29.02
CA ILE A 36 23.11 2.96 -27.68
C ILE A 36 23.17 4.25 -26.87
N GLN A 37 24.22 5.05 -26.98
CA GLN A 37 24.31 6.36 -26.34
C GLN A 37 23.19 7.31 -26.82
N GLU A 38 22.88 7.31 -28.12
CA GLU A 38 21.76 8.09 -28.66
C GLU A 38 20.42 7.63 -28.08
N LYS A 39 20.17 6.32 -28.02
CA LYS A 39 18.94 5.78 -27.39
C LYS A 39 18.86 6.14 -25.90
N ILE A 40 19.94 6.03 -25.16
CA ILE A 40 20.03 6.45 -23.75
C ILE A 40 19.71 7.92 -23.61
N MET A 41 20.26 8.78 -24.47
CA MET A 41 20.01 10.21 -24.46
C MET A 41 18.51 10.53 -24.70
N ILE A 42 17.85 9.84 -25.64
CA ILE A 42 16.42 9.99 -25.91
C ILE A 42 15.59 9.58 -24.68
N ILE A 43 15.90 8.42 -24.07
CA ILE A 43 15.19 7.96 -22.88
C ILE A 43 15.37 8.95 -21.71
N ASN A 44 16.57 9.50 -21.54
CA ASN A 44 16.89 10.44 -20.46
C ASN A 44 16.31 11.85 -20.71
N GLN A 45 15.81 12.20 -21.89
CA GLN A 45 15.13 13.48 -22.11
C GLN A 45 13.90 13.63 -21.20
N ASP A 46 13.17 12.55 -20.96
CA ASP A 46 12.00 12.54 -20.06
C ASP A 46 12.40 12.73 -18.58
N THR A 47 13.66 12.50 -18.22
CA THR A 47 14.17 12.60 -16.83
C THR A 47 15.09 13.80 -16.59
N GLN A 48 15.35 14.65 -17.59
CA GLN A 48 16.27 15.79 -17.44
C GLN A 48 15.96 16.77 -16.31
N ASN A 49 14.71 16.83 -15.84
CA ASN A 49 14.27 17.72 -14.77
C ASN A 49 13.71 16.96 -13.56
N VAL A 50 13.99 15.65 -13.46
CA VAL A 50 13.42 14.82 -12.38
C VAL A 50 13.85 15.31 -11.02
N ASP A 51 15.09 15.74 -10.81
CA ASP A 51 15.57 16.28 -9.52
C ASP A 51 14.77 17.52 -9.06
N GLN A 52 14.38 18.40 -9.99
CA GLN A 52 13.52 19.55 -9.66
C GLN A 52 12.06 19.13 -9.41
N LEU A 53 11.58 18.12 -10.15
CA LEU A 53 10.25 17.57 -9.99
C LEU A 53 10.11 16.79 -8.67
N VAL A 54 11.17 16.18 -8.17
CA VAL A 54 11.17 15.46 -6.88
C VAL A 54 10.65 16.35 -5.74
N LEU A 55 11.04 17.63 -5.72
CA LEU A 55 10.64 18.57 -4.69
C LEU A 55 9.22 19.16 -4.89
N GLN A 56 8.76 19.27 -6.15
CA GLN A 56 7.51 19.94 -6.48
C GLN A 56 6.37 18.98 -6.83
N GLN A 57 6.69 17.88 -7.48
CA GLN A 57 5.74 16.89 -8.00
C GLN A 57 6.35 15.47 -7.91
N PRO A 58 6.52 14.91 -6.70
CA PRO A 58 7.22 13.64 -6.50
C PRO A 58 6.59 12.47 -7.28
N LEU A 59 5.26 12.44 -7.40
CA LEU A 59 4.56 11.41 -8.18
C LEU A 59 4.92 11.47 -9.66
N THR A 60 4.91 12.68 -10.26
CA THR A 60 5.28 12.88 -11.67
C THR A 60 6.76 12.54 -11.91
N ALA A 61 7.64 12.93 -10.99
CA ALA A 61 9.06 12.60 -11.04
C ALA A 61 9.29 11.09 -11.04
N ARG A 62 8.57 10.39 -10.18
CA ARG A 62 8.64 8.93 -10.06
C ARG A 62 8.12 8.23 -11.32
N GLU A 63 6.94 8.62 -11.81
CA GLU A 63 6.35 8.05 -13.04
C GLU A 63 7.33 8.16 -14.22
N LYS A 64 7.93 9.33 -14.40
CA LYS A 64 8.95 9.55 -15.45
C LYS A 64 10.18 8.66 -15.25
N ALA A 65 10.72 8.58 -14.03
CA ALA A 65 11.86 7.74 -13.73
C ALA A 65 11.57 6.24 -13.96
N GLN A 66 10.38 5.77 -13.57
CA GLN A 66 9.95 4.38 -13.81
C GLN A 66 9.77 4.06 -15.30
N LYS A 67 9.18 4.97 -16.07
CA LYS A 67 9.03 4.81 -17.52
C LYS A 67 10.40 4.71 -18.20
N SER A 68 11.35 5.56 -17.80
CA SER A 68 12.72 5.52 -18.30
C SER A 68 13.46 4.24 -17.88
N LEU A 69 13.25 3.77 -16.65
CA LEU A 69 13.82 2.50 -16.18
C LEU A 69 13.31 1.31 -17.02
N GLN A 70 12.01 1.21 -17.28
CA GLN A 70 11.44 0.18 -18.13
C GLN A 70 12.02 0.22 -19.56
N ALA A 71 12.20 1.42 -20.12
CA ALA A 71 12.81 1.59 -21.43
C ALA A 71 14.29 1.15 -21.44
N MET A 72 15.06 1.46 -20.38
CA MET A 72 16.45 1.01 -20.23
C MET A 72 16.56 -0.51 -20.07
N GLU A 73 15.66 -1.13 -19.31
CA GLU A 73 15.60 -2.59 -19.19
C GLU A 73 15.22 -3.28 -20.50
N ALA A 74 14.36 -2.67 -21.32
CA ALA A 74 14.07 -3.15 -22.66
C ALA A 74 15.30 -3.04 -23.56
N LEU A 75 16.02 -1.91 -23.51
CA LEU A 75 17.25 -1.68 -24.26
C LEU A 75 18.35 -2.68 -23.87
N LYS A 76 18.44 -3.07 -22.58
CA LYS A 76 19.38 -4.09 -22.10
C LYS A 76 19.14 -5.47 -22.75
N LYS A 77 17.91 -5.78 -23.13
CA LYS A 77 17.54 -7.06 -23.80
C LYS A 77 17.88 -7.09 -25.28
N GLU A 78 18.22 -5.96 -25.90
CA GLU A 78 18.67 -5.90 -27.30
C GLU A 78 20.06 -6.50 -27.48
N LYS A 79 20.52 -6.64 -28.75
CA LYS A 79 21.86 -7.14 -29.05
C LYS A 79 22.92 -6.08 -28.72
N ASN A 80 23.53 -6.20 -27.54
CA ASN A 80 24.52 -5.27 -27.00
C ASN A 80 25.91 -5.89 -26.95
N ASN A 81 26.96 -5.04 -26.98
CA ASN A 81 28.33 -5.44 -26.64
C ASN A 81 28.59 -5.13 -25.13
N ARG A 82 29.73 -5.57 -24.61
CA ARG A 82 30.11 -5.42 -23.20
C ARG A 82 30.14 -3.94 -22.75
N GLU A 83 30.58 -3.05 -23.62
CA GLU A 83 30.72 -1.62 -23.32
C GLU A 83 29.36 -0.94 -23.29
N SER A 84 28.46 -1.21 -24.26
CA SER A 84 27.09 -0.69 -24.26
C SER A 84 26.28 -1.24 -23.11
N LEU A 85 26.44 -2.50 -22.71
CA LEU A 85 25.75 -3.05 -21.52
C LEU A 85 26.16 -2.30 -20.26
N LYS A 86 27.47 -1.99 -20.09
CA LYS A 86 27.93 -1.22 -18.94
C LYS A 86 27.34 0.18 -18.88
N LEU A 87 27.17 0.84 -20.03
CA LEU A 87 26.50 2.16 -20.09
C LEU A 87 25.04 2.06 -19.67
N ILE A 88 24.30 1.07 -20.18
CA ILE A 88 22.88 0.86 -19.84
C ILE A 88 22.76 0.54 -18.35
N GLU A 89 23.60 -0.35 -17.80
CA GLU A 89 23.58 -0.70 -16.37
C GLU A 89 23.85 0.52 -15.48
N THR A 90 24.79 1.37 -15.85
CA THR A 90 25.07 2.61 -15.10
C THR A 90 23.84 3.54 -15.06
N GLU A 91 23.09 3.65 -16.17
CA GLU A 91 21.89 4.48 -16.18
C GLU A 91 20.71 3.82 -15.44
N ILE A 92 20.59 2.50 -15.48
CA ILE A 92 19.63 1.75 -14.66
C ILE A 92 19.88 2.02 -13.18
N ASP A 93 21.14 1.91 -12.72
CA ASP A 93 21.50 2.15 -11.32
C ASP A 93 21.16 3.58 -10.88
N LYS A 94 21.41 4.58 -11.72
CA LYS A 94 21.02 5.99 -11.45
C LYS A 94 19.51 6.17 -11.34
N LEU A 95 18.74 5.57 -12.26
CA LEU A 95 17.29 5.66 -12.24
C LEU A 95 16.71 4.96 -11.02
N GLN A 96 17.27 3.83 -10.61
CA GLN A 96 16.90 3.13 -9.39
C GLN A 96 17.20 3.98 -8.14
N GLU A 97 18.37 4.65 -8.11
CA GLU A 97 18.71 5.58 -7.01
C GLU A 97 17.74 6.77 -6.95
N ILE A 98 17.36 7.35 -8.10
CA ILE A 98 16.37 8.43 -8.17
C ILE A 98 15.01 7.91 -7.67
N ILE A 99 14.56 6.74 -8.13
CA ILE A 99 13.30 6.14 -7.69
C ILE A 99 13.33 5.84 -6.19
N ALA A 100 14.44 5.36 -5.65
CA ALA A 100 14.61 5.12 -4.22
C ALA A 100 14.54 6.42 -3.41
N LYS A 101 15.18 7.49 -3.88
CA LYS A 101 15.09 8.83 -3.24
C LYS A 101 13.66 9.39 -3.26
N ILE A 102 12.94 9.22 -4.38
CA ILE A 102 11.56 9.67 -4.52
C ILE A 102 10.61 8.78 -3.71
N SER A 103 10.87 7.48 -3.70
CA SER A 103 10.04 6.50 -2.97
C SER A 103 10.20 6.62 -1.47
N GLY A 104 11.18 7.43 -1.01
CA GLY A 104 11.59 7.46 0.36
C GLY A 104 11.74 6.01 0.85
N ASP A 105 12.86 5.36 0.59
CA ASP A 105 13.25 4.18 1.38
C ASP A 105 13.54 4.73 2.79
N ASN A 106 12.46 5.17 3.45
CA ASN A 106 12.48 5.75 4.78
C ASN A 106 12.56 4.59 5.77
N SER A 107 13.74 4.00 5.84
CA SER A 107 14.05 3.13 6.98
C SER A 107 14.13 4.02 8.20
N LEU A 108 13.13 3.92 9.07
CA LEU A 108 13.12 4.61 10.35
C LEU A 108 13.70 3.66 11.40
N ASP A 109 14.76 4.09 12.03
CA ASP A 109 15.39 3.33 13.13
C ASP A 109 14.41 3.16 14.28
N GLN A 110 13.53 4.14 14.51
CA GLN A 110 12.50 4.12 15.55
C GLN A 110 11.30 4.98 15.15
N LEU A 111 10.09 4.48 15.39
CA LEU A 111 8.84 5.24 15.23
C LEU A 111 8.61 6.13 16.45
N SER A 112 8.01 7.30 16.22
CA SER A 112 7.59 8.20 17.30
C SER A 112 6.40 7.61 18.06
N ILE A 113 6.43 7.66 19.39
CA ILE A 113 5.31 7.24 20.23
C ILE A 113 4.33 8.40 20.36
N ALA A 114 3.10 8.22 19.84
CA ALA A 114 2.02 9.17 20.04
C ALA A 114 1.34 8.99 21.40
N TYR A 115 1.02 7.74 21.74
CA TYR A 115 0.31 7.42 22.99
C TYR A 115 0.85 6.14 23.63
N ASN A 116 1.01 6.18 24.96
CA ASN A 116 1.19 5.00 25.77
C ASN A 116 -0.16 4.64 26.40
N LEU A 117 -0.63 3.42 26.20
CA LEU A 117 -1.92 2.95 26.68
C LEU A 117 -1.85 2.26 28.04
N ASP A 118 -0.69 2.28 28.68
CA ASP A 118 -0.41 1.64 29.97
C ASP A 118 -0.67 0.11 29.92
N SER A 119 -1.64 -0.39 30.69
CA SER A 119 -2.02 -1.80 30.71
C SER A 119 -3.07 -2.18 29.66
N PHE A 120 -3.56 -1.22 28.85
CA PHE A 120 -4.56 -1.47 27.84
C PHE A 120 -3.92 -2.05 26.58
N LEU A 121 -4.28 -3.27 26.23
CA LEU A 121 -3.76 -3.96 25.05
C LEU A 121 -4.76 -3.85 23.90
N GLY A 122 -4.46 -2.99 22.91
CA GLY A 122 -5.31 -2.75 21.77
C GLY A 122 -5.06 -3.70 20.59
N THR A 123 -6.10 -3.94 19.80
CA THR A 123 -6.06 -4.77 18.59
C THR A 123 -6.49 -4.05 17.33
N LYS A 124 -7.42 -3.11 17.42
CA LYS A 124 -7.91 -2.28 16.31
C LYS A 124 -7.93 -0.83 16.71
N ILE A 125 -7.54 0.06 15.80
CA ILE A 125 -7.58 1.50 15.94
C ILE A 125 -8.39 2.13 14.80
N GLU A 126 -9.25 3.09 15.13
CA GLU A 126 -9.89 3.99 14.18
C GLU A 126 -9.75 5.44 14.64
N VAL A 127 -9.71 6.35 13.68
CA VAL A 127 -9.62 7.80 13.93
C VAL A 127 -10.76 8.49 13.22
N LYS A 128 -11.50 9.31 13.96
CA LYS A 128 -12.58 10.15 13.43
C LYS A 128 -12.59 11.48 14.19
N ASP A 129 -12.59 12.60 13.46
CA ASP A 129 -12.67 13.96 14.00
C ASP A 129 -11.64 14.23 15.11
N ASN A 130 -10.39 13.78 14.89
CA ASN A 130 -9.27 13.81 15.84
C ASN A 130 -9.48 13.00 17.12
N LEU A 131 -10.53 12.20 17.23
CA LEU A 131 -10.73 11.23 18.29
C LEU A 131 -10.14 9.90 17.85
N ILE A 132 -9.45 9.24 18.76
CA ILE A 132 -8.88 7.90 18.54
C ILE A 132 -9.72 6.90 19.33
N PHE A 133 -10.10 5.83 18.66
CA PHE A 133 -10.83 4.71 19.27
C PHE A 133 -10.00 3.44 19.12
N ILE A 134 -9.83 2.70 20.21
CA ILE A 134 -9.01 1.49 20.25
C ILE A 134 -9.80 0.37 20.92
N LEU A 135 -9.99 -0.74 20.20
CA LEU A 135 -10.60 -1.95 20.75
C LEU A 135 -9.56 -2.74 21.55
N GLU A 136 -9.93 -3.13 22.76
CA GLU A 136 -9.13 -3.98 23.61
C GLU A 136 -9.04 -5.44 23.08
N ASN A 137 -7.94 -6.11 23.38
CA ASN A 137 -7.69 -7.49 22.94
C ASN A 137 -8.73 -8.53 23.44
N SER A 138 -9.29 -8.33 24.63
CA SER A 138 -10.37 -9.20 25.13
C SER A 138 -11.72 -8.93 24.45
N GLY A 139 -11.86 -7.78 23.81
CA GLY A 139 -13.12 -7.30 23.24
C GLY A 139 -14.11 -6.77 24.29
N GLN A 140 -13.64 -6.45 25.50
CA GLN A 140 -14.52 -5.96 26.59
C GLN A 140 -14.71 -4.43 26.55
N GLU A 141 -13.70 -3.71 26.07
CA GLU A 141 -13.66 -2.26 26.17
C GLU A 141 -13.18 -1.62 24.84
N ILE A 142 -13.67 -0.41 24.57
CA ILE A 142 -13.09 0.50 23.59
C ILE A 142 -12.56 1.71 24.35
N LEU A 143 -11.28 2.03 24.15
CA LEU A 143 -10.64 3.22 24.69
C LEU A 143 -10.84 4.37 23.69
N LYS A 144 -11.45 5.46 24.13
CA LYS A 144 -11.54 6.72 23.39
C LYS A 144 -10.47 7.66 23.93
N ILE A 145 -9.66 8.24 23.04
CA ILE A 145 -8.65 9.24 23.36
C ILE A 145 -8.98 10.53 22.63
N THR A 146 -9.01 11.63 23.36
CA THR A 146 -9.28 12.96 22.83
C THR A 146 -7.96 13.69 22.47
N PRO A 147 -7.96 14.77 21.67
CA PRO A 147 -6.76 15.51 21.30
C PRO A 147 -5.96 16.05 22.49
N ASP A 148 -6.61 16.37 23.60
CA ASP A 148 -6.00 16.76 24.87
C ASP A 148 -5.55 15.56 25.74
N GLN A 149 -5.48 14.37 25.13
CA GLN A 149 -5.00 13.12 25.71
C GLN A 149 -5.85 12.52 26.84
N ASN A 150 -7.08 13.01 27.03
CA ASN A 150 -8.00 12.38 27.97
C ASN A 150 -8.42 11.01 27.45
N LYS A 151 -8.43 10.02 28.35
CA LYS A 151 -8.76 8.63 28.07
C LYS A 151 -10.08 8.28 28.71
N GLU A 152 -11.02 7.78 27.92
CA GLU A 152 -12.35 7.33 28.36
C GLU A 152 -12.56 5.87 27.91
N LYS A 153 -12.96 5.00 28.84
CA LYS A 153 -13.33 3.62 28.55
C LYS A 153 -14.82 3.51 28.25
N ILE A 154 -15.14 2.84 27.15
CA ILE A 154 -16.49 2.56 26.69
C ILE A 154 -16.69 1.04 26.74
N THR A 155 -17.70 0.57 27.48
CA THR A 155 -17.97 -0.86 27.70
C THR A 155 -19.39 -1.19 27.26
N LEU A 156 -19.60 -2.43 26.79
CA LEU A 156 -20.94 -2.97 26.60
C LEU A 156 -21.53 -3.46 27.93
N GLU A 157 -22.85 -3.36 28.04
CA GLU A 157 -23.58 -3.98 29.14
C GLU A 157 -23.42 -5.51 29.07
N ASN A 158 -23.56 -6.18 30.23
CA ASN A 158 -23.59 -7.65 30.36
C ASN A 158 -22.31 -8.39 29.91
N ASN A 159 -21.15 -7.72 29.87
CA ASN A 159 -19.88 -8.30 29.44
C ASN A 159 -19.93 -8.96 28.05
N GLU A 160 -20.75 -8.44 27.16
CA GLU A 160 -20.75 -8.88 25.77
C GLU A 160 -19.42 -8.59 25.10
N LYS A 161 -18.96 -9.50 24.27
CA LYS A 161 -17.71 -9.33 23.53
C LYS A 161 -17.93 -8.52 22.27
N ILE A 162 -17.17 -7.44 22.13
CA ILE A 162 -17.05 -6.68 20.88
C ILE A 162 -16.11 -7.45 19.95
N ARG A 163 -16.59 -7.84 18.79
CA ARG A 163 -15.81 -8.51 17.73
C ARG A 163 -15.10 -7.50 16.85
N ASP A 164 -15.80 -6.43 16.51
CA ASP A 164 -15.27 -5.32 15.73
C ASP A 164 -16.08 -4.04 15.96
N PHE A 165 -15.55 -2.89 15.53
CA PHE A 165 -16.23 -1.61 15.64
C PHE A 165 -15.92 -0.70 14.46
N THR A 166 -16.73 0.34 14.27
CA THR A 166 -16.45 1.43 13.36
C THR A 166 -17.09 2.72 13.84
N VAL A 167 -16.53 3.87 13.46
CA VAL A 167 -17.03 5.19 13.83
C VAL A 167 -17.48 5.92 12.57
N SER A 168 -18.73 6.39 12.56
CA SER A 168 -19.28 7.23 11.49
C SER A 168 -19.96 8.44 12.09
N GLU A 169 -19.56 9.62 11.61
CA GLU A 169 -20.03 10.89 12.19
C GLU A 169 -19.81 10.89 13.73
N ASN A 170 -20.87 11.13 14.50
CA ASN A 170 -20.85 11.11 15.95
C ASN A 170 -21.32 9.78 16.57
N LYS A 171 -21.28 8.67 15.83
CA LYS A 171 -21.78 7.37 16.26
C LYS A 171 -20.71 6.30 16.24
N LEU A 172 -20.64 5.55 17.34
CA LEU A 172 -19.81 4.36 17.48
C LEU A 172 -20.71 3.13 17.27
N PHE A 173 -20.42 2.37 16.23
CA PHE A 173 -21.09 1.10 15.94
C PHE A 173 -20.20 -0.05 16.39
N VAL A 174 -20.76 -1.02 17.06
CA VAL A 174 -20.04 -2.22 17.50
C VAL A 174 -20.75 -3.48 17.02
N LEU A 175 -19.95 -4.44 16.58
CA LEU A 175 -20.38 -5.79 16.25
C LEU A 175 -20.17 -6.68 17.47
N SER A 176 -21.25 -7.21 18.01
CA SER A 176 -21.27 -8.13 19.16
C SER A 176 -22.30 -9.24 18.90
N ASN A 177 -23.23 -9.48 19.79
CA ASN A 177 -24.45 -10.23 19.50
C ASN A 177 -25.44 -9.31 18.76
N GLY A 178 -25.26 -9.21 17.42
CA GLY A 178 -25.89 -8.21 16.61
C GLY A 178 -25.06 -6.93 16.46
N ILE A 179 -25.71 -5.85 16.04
CA ILE A 179 -25.07 -4.54 15.86
C ILE A 179 -25.68 -3.54 16.84
N LYS A 180 -24.82 -2.90 17.62
CA LYS A 180 -25.22 -1.88 18.59
C LYS A 180 -24.59 -0.54 18.22
N MET A 181 -25.21 0.53 18.67
CA MET A 181 -24.80 1.89 18.43
C MET A 181 -24.78 2.70 19.72
N LEU A 182 -23.74 3.51 19.88
CA LEU A 182 -23.63 4.54 20.89
C LEU A 182 -23.54 5.90 20.21
N ASP A 183 -24.40 6.81 20.59
CA ASP A 183 -24.30 8.21 20.21
C ASP A 183 -23.24 8.90 21.08
N LEU A 184 -22.17 9.36 20.45
CA LEU A 184 -21.01 9.96 21.15
C LEU A 184 -21.29 11.36 21.69
N GLU A 185 -22.34 12.04 21.20
CA GLU A 185 -22.78 13.35 21.67
C GLU A 185 -23.88 13.25 22.75
N SER A 186 -24.50 12.09 22.91
CA SER A 186 -25.52 11.89 23.94
C SER A 186 -24.92 12.00 25.34
N ASN A 187 -25.67 12.67 26.22
CA ASN A 187 -25.35 12.67 27.64
C ASN A 187 -25.54 11.29 28.30
N GLU A 188 -26.45 10.49 27.77
CA GLU A 188 -26.62 9.10 28.15
C GLU A 188 -25.71 8.21 27.31
N LYS A 189 -24.54 7.87 27.83
CA LYS A 189 -23.59 6.97 27.15
C LYS A 189 -24.05 5.52 27.23
N LYS A 190 -25.13 5.22 26.53
CA LYS A 190 -25.75 3.91 26.51
C LYS A 190 -25.80 3.36 25.08
N PHE A 191 -25.35 2.13 24.90
CA PHE A 191 -25.53 1.41 23.65
C PHE A 191 -27.02 1.03 23.47
N ILE A 192 -27.51 1.32 22.27
CA ILE A 192 -28.78 0.80 21.81
C ILE A 192 -28.57 -0.33 20.82
N ASN A 193 -29.41 -1.35 20.90
CA ASN A 193 -29.41 -2.45 19.95
C ASN A 193 -30.18 -2.02 18.71
N ILE A 194 -29.46 -1.79 17.61
CA ILE A 194 -30.05 -1.33 16.34
C ILE A 194 -30.34 -2.49 15.39
N LYS A 195 -29.80 -3.67 15.68
CA LYS A 195 -30.04 -4.91 14.95
C LYS A 195 -29.69 -6.12 15.81
N GLU A 196 -30.69 -6.99 16.04
CA GLU A 196 -30.46 -8.31 16.61
C GLU A 196 -29.61 -9.19 15.70
N GLU A 197 -28.83 -10.09 16.30
CA GLU A 197 -28.00 -11.03 15.52
C GLU A 197 -28.87 -11.88 14.61
N GLY A 198 -28.47 -11.96 13.35
CA GLY A 198 -29.15 -12.73 12.32
C GLY A 198 -28.15 -13.47 11.45
N GLU A 199 -28.64 -14.15 10.42
CA GLU A 199 -27.82 -14.96 9.51
C GLU A 199 -26.73 -14.17 8.76
N SER A 200 -26.90 -12.87 8.57
CA SER A 200 -25.95 -12.00 7.85
C SER A 200 -24.78 -11.55 8.70
N ASP A 201 -24.98 -11.40 10.01
CA ASP A 201 -23.99 -10.87 10.95
C ASP A 201 -23.45 -11.92 11.92
N LYS A 202 -24.13 -13.07 12.01
CA LYS A 202 -23.59 -14.23 12.71
C LYS A 202 -22.24 -14.64 12.10
N ASP A 203 -21.25 -14.80 12.92
CA ASP A 203 -19.87 -15.14 12.53
C ASP A 203 -19.18 -14.10 11.62
N ALA A 204 -19.69 -12.87 11.58
CA ALA A 204 -19.03 -11.79 10.90
C ALA A 204 -17.81 -11.29 11.68
N GLU A 205 -16.75 -10.88 10.98
CA GLU A 205 -15.47 -10.53 11.60
C GLU A 205 -15.07 -9.07 11.39
N HIS A 206 -15.52 -8.43 10.28
CA HIS A 206 -15.12 -7.07 9.96
C HIS A 206 -16.31 -6.17 9.75
N LEU A 207 -16.28 -5.01 10.39
CA LEU A 207 -17.26 -3.95 10.29
C LEU A 207 -16.56 -2.66 9.84
N SER A 208 -17.13 -1.97 8.86
CA SER A 208 -16.69 -0.66 8.41
C SER A 208 -17.88 0.20 8.04
N SER A 209 -17.73 1.52 8.03
CA SER A 209 -18.78 2.47 7.72
C SER A 209 -18.38 3.45 6.63
N PHE A 210 -19.38 3.94 5.88
CA PHE A 210 -19.22 5.05 4.96
C PHE A 210 -20.54 5.81 4.84
N GLY A 211 -20.55 7.07 5.24
CA GLY A 211 -21.78 7.85 5.36
C GLY A 211 -22.81 7.08 6.21
N PRO A 212 -24.07 6.95 5.75
CA PRO A 212 -25.13 6.24 6.49
C PRO A 212 -25.09 4.72 6.30
N TYR A 213 -24.05 4.17 5.73
CA TYR A 213 -23.96 2.74 5.42
C TYR A 213 -22.96 2.04 6.32
N LEU A 214 -23.35 0.85 6.79
CA LEU A 214 -22.46 -0.12 7.44
C LEU A 214 -22.19 -1.28 6.48
N TYR A 215 -20.93 -1.70 6.43
CA TYR A 215 -20.48 -2.83 5.62
C TYR A 215 -19.91 -3.90 6.54
N LEU A 216 -20.30 -5.13 6.28
CA LEU A 216 -19.99 -6.26 7.14
C LEU A 216 -19.50 -7.43 6.31
N VAL A 217 -18.31 -7.95 6.62
CA VAL A 217 -17.79 -9.17 5.99
C VAL A 217 -18.28 -10.38 6.79
N ASN A 218 -19.04 -11.24 6.15
CA ASN A 218 -19.37 -12.56 6.68
C ASN A 218 -18.64 -13.64 5.87
N GLN A 219 -17.59 -14.20 6.47
CA GLN A 219 -16.74 -15.19 5.82
C GLN A 219 -17.50 -16.48 5.52
N ASN A 220 -18.32 -16.97 6.46
CA ASN A 220 -19.09 -18.20 6.32
C ASN A 220 -20.15 -18.12 5.21
N LYS A 221 -20.80 -16.96 5.07
CA LYS A 221 -21.78 -16.72 3.99
C LYS A 221 -21.12 -16.31 2.69
N ARG A 222 -19.78 -16.10 2.68
CA ARG A 222 -18.98 -15.65 1.54
C ARG A 222 -19.61 -14.41 0.89
N ASN A 223 -19.90 -13.40 1.71
CA ASN A 223 -20.55 -12.17 1.28
C ASN A 223 -20.14 -10.96 2.11
N ILE A 224 -20.26 -9.80 1.49
CA ILE A 224 -20.24 -8.50 2.17
C ILE A 224 -21.67 -8.01 2.18
N TYR A 225 -22.19 -7.75 3.37
CA TYR A 225 -23.51 -7.19 3.55
C TYR A 225 -23.41 -5.70 3.78
N ARG A 226 -24.33 -4.95 3.18
CA ARG A 226 -24.52 -3.52 3.42
C ARG A 226 -25.85 -3.26 4.08
N TYR A 227 -25.81 -2.44 5.12
CA TYR A 227 -26.99 -1.93 5.83
C TYR A 227 -27.08 -0.43 5.62
N TYR A 228 -28.29 0.09 5.61
CA TYR A 228 -28.56 1.53 5.68
C TYR A 228 -29.00 1.87 7.09
N TYR A 229 -28.30 2.81 7.73
CA TYR A 229 -28.65 3.32 9.05
C TYR A 229 -29.54 4.54 8.93
N ASN A 230 -30.70 4.53 9.60
CA ASN A 230 -31.60 5.64 9.68
C ASN A 230 -32.46 5.57 10.95
N ALA A 231 -32.52 6.69 11.67
CA ALA A 231 -33.38 6.84 12.87
C ALA A 231 -33.25 5.67 13.86
N ASP A 232 -32.02 5.35 14.26
CA ASP A 232 -31.66 4.33 15.24
C ASP A 232 -32.05 2.89 14.86
N LYS A 233 -32.15 2.64 13.55
CA LYS A 233 -32.43 1.32 12.99
C LYS A 233 -31.52 1.04 11.77
N LEU A 234 -31.25 -0.22 11.56
CA LEU A 234 -30.65 -0.71 10.32
C LEU A 234 -31.75 -1.27 9.40
N SER A 235 -31.58 -1.04 8.11
CA SER A 235 -32.34 -1.75 7.08
C SER A 235 -32.09 -3.24 7.11
N ASP A 236 -32.87 -4.00 6.36
CA ASP A 236 -32.51 -5.36 6.02
C ASP A 236 -31.17 -5.38 5.27
N PRO A 237 -30.35 -6.42 5.48
CA PRO A 237 -29.06 -6.56 4.83
C PRO A 237 -29.21 -6.79 3.32
N ILE A 238 -28.41 -6.08 2.55
CA ILE A 238 -28.30 -6.30 1.11
C ILE A 238 -26.92 -6.91 0.83
N GLY A 239 -26.86 -8.05 0.13
CA GLY A 239 -25.61 -8.57 -0.41
C GLY A 239 -25.01 -7.53 -1.35
N TRP A 240 -23.87 -6.96 -0.97
CA TRP A 240 -23.33 -5.80 -1.68
C TRP A 240 -22.48 -6.19 -2.88
N LEU A 241 -21.73 -7.30 -2.78
CA LEU A 241 -20.89 -7.76 -3.88
C LEU A 241 -21.72 -8.38 -4.99
N VAL A 242 -21.60 -7.84 -6.19
CA VAL A 242 -22.14 -8.41 -7.43
C VAL A 242 -21.14 -9.43 -8.00
N ASP A 243 -19.87 -9.05 -8.06
CA ASP A 243 -18.79 -9.92 -8.51
C ASP A 243 -17.98 -10.43 -7.31
N LYS A 244 -17.92 -11.76 -7.17
CA LYS A 244 -17.18 -12.44 -6.10
C LYS A 244 -16.03 -13.29 -6.65
N GLN A 245 -15.76 -13.20 -7.96
CA GLN A 245 -14.75 -14.02 -8.61
C GLN A 245 -13.36 -13.71 -8.07
N GLY A 246 -12.63 -14.75 -7.70
CA GLY A 246 -11.25 -14.62 -7.20
C GLY A 246 -11.12 -14.11 -5.76
N LEU A 247 -12.23 -13.94 -4.99
CA LEU A 247 -12.19 -13.66 -3.57
C LEU A 247 -12.13 -14.93 -2.74
N ASN A 248 -11.16 -15.00 -1.84
CA ASN A 248 -11.12 -15.97 -0.76
C ASN A 248 -11.56 -15.31 0.55
N PHE A 249 -12.82 -15.46 0.91
CA PHE A 249 -13.41 -14.82 2.09
C PHE A 249 -12.75 -15.26 3.41
N GLU A 250 -12.23 -16.49 3.50
CA GLU A 250 -11.54 -16.99 4.68
C GLU A 250 -10.17 -16.31 4.89
N ASN A 251 -9.63 -15.72 3.83
CA ASN A 251 -8.35 -15.04 3.86
C ASN A 251 -8.45 -13.53 4.13
N ILE A 252 -9.65 -12.94 4.14
CA ILE A 252 -9.80 -11.50 4.39
C ILE A 252 -9.20 -11.18 5.77
N SER A 253 -8.32 -10.20 5.81
CA SER A 253 -7.66 -9.71 7.01
C SER A 253 -8.13 -8.33 7.43
N ASP A 254 -8.67 -7.55 6.50
CA ASP A 254 -9.14 -6.19 6.79
C ASP A 254 -10.14 -5.68 5.76
N LEU A 255 -10.98 -4.74 6.19
CA LEU A 255 -12.00 -4.05 5.40
C LEU A 255 -11.99 -2.57 5.71
N VAL A 256 -11.84 -1.72 4.70
CA VAL A 256 -12.07 -0.27 4.81
C VAL A 256 -12.93 0.24 3.65
N VAL A 257 -13.70 1.30 3.90
CA VAL A 257 -14.62 1.89 2.90
C VAL A 257 -14.46 3.40 2.90
N ASP A 258 -14.31 3.98 1.71
CA ASP A 258 -14.14 5.42 1.48
C ASP A 258 -14.98 5.97 0.32
N GLY A 259 -16.01 5.20 -0.05
CA GLY A 259 -16.81 5.34 -1.26
C GLY A 259 -16.62 4.14 -2.16
N ASP A 260 -15.38 3.70 -2.35
CA ASP A 260 -15.04 2.36 -2.81
C ASP A 260 -14.81 1.44 -1.59
N LEU A 261 -14.82 0.14 -1.81
CA LEU A 261 -14.56 -0.84 -0.78
C LEU A 261 -13.23 -1.52 -1.05
N TRP A 262 -12.38 -1.57 -0.02
CA TRP A 262 -11.05 -2.13 -0.06
C TRP A 262 -10.96 -3.34 0.85
N LEU A 263 -10.39 -4.43 0.33
CA LEU A 263 -10.13 -5.64 1.08
C LEU A 263 -8.64 -5.95 1.08
N GLY A 264 -8.09 -6.12 2.28
CA GLY A 264 -6.79 -6.75 2.47
C GLY A 264 -6.95 -8.23 2.77
N ASP A 265 -5.99 -9.05 2.36
CA ASP A 265 -5.99 -10.46 2.71
C ASP A 265 -4.68 -10.94 3.34
N ARG A 266 -4.70 -12.17 3.86
CA ARG A 266 -3.54 -12.80 4.53
C ARG A 266 -2.43 -13.21 3.56
N SER A 267 -2.68 -13.17 2.25
CA SER A 267 -1.67 -13.44 1.22
C SER A 267 -1.00 -12.17 0.68
N GLY A 268 -1.41 -11.00 1.15
CA GLY A 268 -0.89 -9.70 0.70
C GLY A 268 -1.69 -9.09 -0.46
N LYS A 269 -2.77 -9.73 -0.89
CA LYS A 269 -3.59 -9.18 -1.97
C LYS A 269 -4.43 -8.02 -1.46
N LEU A 270 -4.32 -6.88 -2.15
CA LEU A 270 -5.21 -5.74 -2.00
C LEU A 270 -6.22 -5.75 -3.14
N SER A 271 -7.50 -5.72 -2.81
CA SER A 271 -8.60 -5.72 -3.78
C SER A 271 -9.48 -4.50 -3.59
N LYS A 272 -9.84 -3.85 -4.70
CA LYS A 272 -10.72 -2.67 -4.73
C LYS A 272 -12.04 -3.02 -5.41
N PHE A 273 -13.15 -2.56 -4.85
CA PHE A 273 -14.48 -2.73 -5.42
C PHE A 273 -15.21 -1.40 -5.48
N SER A 274 -15.81 -1.12 -6.62
CA SER A 274 -16.67 0.04 -6.82
C SER A 274 -18.09 -0.42 -7.14
N LYS A 275 -19.07 0.07 -6.38
CA LYS A 275 -20.50 -0.25 -6.57
C LYS A 275 -20.79 -1.77 -6.62
N GLY A 276 -20.01 -2.59 -5.91
CA GLY A 276 -20.15 -4.04 -5.84
C GLY A 276 -19.41 -4.84 -6.92
N TYR A 277 -18.74 -4.18 -7.84
CA TYR A 277 -17.92 -4.81 -8.89
C TYR A 277 -16.43 -4.65 -8.60
N THR A 278 -15.65 -5.65 -9.01
CA THR A 278 -14.19 -5.54 -8.97
C THR A 278 -13.72 -4.35 -9.80
N ALA A 279 -12.99 -3.43 -9.20
CA ALA A 279 -12.35 -2.33 -9.90
C ALA A 279 -11.02 -2.77 -10.51
N ASN A 280 -10.64 -2.18 -11.64
CA ASN A 280 -9.30 -2.36 -12.17
C ASN A 280 -8.31 -1.61 -11.27
N PHE A 281 -7.56 -2.36 -10.48
CA PHE A 281 -6.60 -1.82 -9.52
C PHE A 281 -5.37 -2.72 -9.47
N GLU A 282 -4.21 -2.14 -9.71
CA GLU A 282 -2.92 -2.82 -9.63
C GLU A 282 -1.92 -1.95 -8.89
N ILE A 283 -1.15 -2.56 -8.00
CA ILE A 283 -0.07 -1.85 -7.31
C ILE A 283 1.11 -1.71 -8.26
N ALA A 284 1.49 -0.47 -8.53
CA ALA A 284 2.64 -0.13 -9.36
C ALA A 284 3.72 0.59 -8.55
N GLY A 285 4.97 0.41 -8.97
CA GLY A 285 6.11 1.10 -8.38
C GLY A 285 6.74 0.42 -7.19
N LEU A 286 6.33 -0.78 -6.84
CA LEU A 286 7.00 -1.63 -5.84
C LEU A 286 8.01 -2.56 -6.51
N SER A 287 9.17 -2.74 -5.88
CA SER A 287 10.14 -3.78 -6.24
C SER A 287 9.61 -5.18 -5.94
N THR A 288 8.80 -5.32 -4.88
CA THR A 288 8.21 -6.57 -4.44
C THR A 288 6.79 -6.31 -3.95
N LEU A 289 5.80 -6.94 -4.57
CA LEU A 289 4.40 -6.87 -4.13
C LEU A 289 4.25 -7.45 -2.70
N PRO A 290 3.24 -6.99 -1.93
CA PRO A 290 2.92 -7.61 -0.66
C PRO A 290 2.64 -9.10 -0.84
N ASN A 291 3.14 -9.93 0.08
CA ASN A 291 3.03 -11.40 0.05
C ASN A 291 2.71 -12.01 1.42
N SER A 292 2.27 -11.19 2.34
CA SER A 292 1.87 -11.58 3.70
C SER A 292 0.68 -10.75 4.16
N THR A 293 0.11 -11.09 5.31
CA THR A 293 -1.06 -10.40 5.86
C THR A 293 -0.92 -8.87 5.82
N ILE A 294 -1.91 -8.21 5.22
CA ILE A 294 -1.97 -6.75 5.13
C ILE A 294 -3.14 -6.19 5.93
N TYR A 295 -2.94 -4.99 6.49
CA TYR A 295 -3.95 -4.16 7.13
C TYR A 295 -4.03 -2.82 6.41
N LEU A 296 -5.19 -2.20 6.42
CA LEU A 296 -5.52 -1.09 5.55
C LEU A 296 -5.96 0.14 6.35
N SER A 297 -5.73 1.31 5.80
CA SER A 297 -6.40 2.54 6.22
C SER A 297 -6.62 3.47 5.04
N THR A 298 -7.77 4.07 4.95
CA THR A 298 -8.13 5.18 4.05
C THR A 298 -9.35 5.91 4.61
N ASN A 299 -9.68 7.06 4.08
CA ASN A 299 -10.94 7.75 4.33
C ASN A 299 -11.38 8.56 3.11
N GLU A 300 -12.58 9.16 3.18
CA GLU A 300 -13.18 9.91 2.08
C GLU A 300 -12.46 11.22 1.74
N ASN A 301 -11.70 11.79 2.68
CA ASN A 301 -11.08 13.11 2.55
C ASN A 301 -9.69 13.07 1.90
N ILE A 302 -9.09 11.88 1.80
CA ILE A 302 -7.74 11.69 1.27
C ILE A 302 -7.75 10.90 -0.03
N ASN A 303 -6.72 11.07 -0.87
CA ASN A 303 -6.57 10.34 -2.13
C ASN A 303 -5.54 9.20 -2.03
N THR A 304 -5.35 8.68 -0.82
CA THR A 304 -4.36 7.64 -0.54
C THR A 304 -4.96 6.48 0.22
N VAL A 305 -4.33 5.33 0.09
CA VAL A 305 -4.56 4.14 0.92
C VAL A 305 -3.24 3.70 1.53
N ALA A 306 -3.23 3.48 2.83
CA ALA A 306 -2.11 2.90 3.54
C ALA A 306 -2.28 1.38 3.63
N VAL A 307 -1.18 0.66 3.41
CA VAL A 307 -1.11 -0.80 3.47
C VAL A 307 0.04 -1.19 4.40
N LEU A 308 -0.29 -1.69 5.57
CA LEU A 308 0.70 -2.27 6.48
C LEU A 308 0.94 -3.73 6.09
N GLU A 309 2.16 -4.08 5.76
CA GLU A 309 2.61 -5.46 5.61
C GLU A 309 3.52 -5.85 6.78
N LYS A 310 2.90 -6.44 7.79
CA LYS A 310 3.51 -6.69 9.09
C LYS A 310 4.76 -7.57 9.04
N GLN A 311 4.73 -8.67 8.28
CA GLN A 311 5.85 -9.62 8.21
C GLN A 311 7.08 -8.99 7.56
N ASN A 312 6.88 -8.14 6.55
CA ASN A 312 7.93 -7.40 5.88
C ASN A 312 8.26 -6.06 6.57
N LYS A 313 7.61 -5.78 7.72
CA LYS A 313 7.87 -4.60 8.57
C LYS A 313 7.82 -3.30 7.78
N ARG A 314 6.85 -3.18 6.87
CA ARG A 314 6.72 -2.02 6.01
C ARG A 314 5.30 -1.49 5.94
N LEU A 315 5.22 -0.19 5.78
CA LEU A 315 4.01 0.57 5.54
C LEU A 315 4.12 1.18 4.16
N LEU A 316 3.19 0.85 3.29
CA LEU A 316 3.11 1.37 1.93
C LEU A 316 2.03 2.44 1.88
N ILE A 317 2.35 3.59 1.29
CA ILE A 317 1.39 4.64 0.99
C ILE A 317 1.18 4.63 -0.51
N LEU A 318 -0.03 4.32 -0.93
CA LEU A 318 -0.43 4.23 -2.33
C LEU A 318 -1.44 5.31 -2.67
N THR A 319 -1.47 5.76 -3.92
CA THR A 319 -2.66 6.46 -4.43
C THR A 319 -3.83 5.49 -4.53
N LYS A 320 -5.07 5.99 -4.57
CA LYS A 320 -6.27 5.15 -4.82
C LYS A 320 -6.31 4.51 -6.21
N ASP A 321 -5.37 4.86 -7.09
CA ASP A 321 -5.15 4.23 -8.40
C ASP A 321 -3.99 3.22 -8.38
N GLY A 322 -3.38 2.97 -7.20
CA GLY A 322 -2.37 1.92 -7.01
C GLY A 322 -0.91 2.37 -7.16
N GLN A 323 -0.62 3.66 -7.40
CA GLN A 323 0.76 4.13 -7.48
C GLN A 323 1.38 4.26 -6.10
N LEU A 324 2.56 3.69 -5.90
CA LEU A 324 3.31 3.84 -4.66
C LEU A 324 3.79 5.30 -4.49
N ILE A 325 3.46 5.91 -3.38
CA ILE A 325 3.95 7.24 -2.97
C ILE A 325 5.17 7.09 -2.06
N SER A 326 5.08 6.22 -1.05
CA SER A 326 6.14 6.02 -0.07
C SER A 326 6.14 4.58 0.46
N GLU A 327 7.32 4.06 0.76
CA GLU A 327 7.54 2.81 1.50
C GLU A 327 8.32 3.15 2.77
N ILE A 328 7.73 2.91 3.93
CA ILE A 328 8.33 3.18 5.24
C ILE A 328 8.61 1.83 5.90
N LYS A 329 9.86 1.61 6.30
CA LYS A 329 10.30 0.39 6.98
C LYS A 329 10.70 0.70 8.42
N SER A 330 10.25 -0.11 9.37
CA SER A 330 10.70 -0.07 10.75
C SER A 330 10.48 -1.40 11.46
N ASN A 331 11.34 -1.71 12.40
CA ASN A 331 11.23 -2.94 13.18
C ASN A 331 9.97 -2.96 14.05
N GLU A 332 9.50 -1.82 14.53
CA GLU A 332 8.29 -1.68 15.35
C GLU A 332 7.03 -2.11 14.58
N LEU A 333 7.01 -1.96 13.25
CA LEU A 333 5.88 -2.38 12.41
C LEU A 333 5.58 -3.88 12.51
N ALA A 334 6.54 -4.70 12.94
CA ALA A 334 6.31 -6.13 13.20
C ALA A 334 5.28 -6.38 14.32
N GLY A 335 5.17 -5.48 15.29
CA GLY A 335 4.22 -5.55 16.41
C GLY A 335 2.85 -4.95 16.11
N VAL A 336 2.73 -4.18 15.04
CA VAL A 336 1.49 -3.43 14.73
C VAL A 336 0.36 -4.36 14.34
N SER A 337 -0.81 -4.15 14.93
CA SER A 337 -2.03 -4.93 14.68
C SER A 337 -3.06 -4.19 13.84
N SER A 338 -3.00 -2.86 13.80
CA SER A 338 -3.94 -2.02 13.06
C SER A 338 -3.36 -0.64 12.82
N ILE A 339 -3.78 0.02 11.75
CA ILE A 339 -3.36 1.36 11.38
C ILE A 339 -4.58 2.25 11.09
N ALA A 340 -4.43 3.56 11.33
CA ALA A 340 -5.46 4.53 11.00
C ALA A 340 -4.83 5.85 10.55
N PHE A 341 -5.29 6.40 9.42
CA PHE A 341 -5.00 7.79 9.07
C PHE A 341 -5.64 8.75 10.06
N ASN A 342 -4.97 9.88 10.30
CA ASN A 342 -5.68 11.03 10.81
C ASN A 342 -6.60 11.64 9.73
N ASN A 343 -7.45 12.61 10.09
CA ASN A 343 -8.49 13.11 9.20
C ASN A 343 -7.97 13.73 7.90
N ASP A 344 -6.83 14.41 7.95
CA ASP A 344 -6.23 15.13 6.81
C ASP A 344 -5.21 14.29 6.02
N GLY A 345 -4.92 13.06 6.48
CA GLY A 345 -3.99 12.15 5.82
C GLY A 345 -2.51 12.50 5.99
N GLY A 346 -2.17 13.49 6.80
CA GLY A 346 -0.78 13.91 7.03
C GLY A 346 -0.02 12.99 7.98
N LYS A 347 -0.72 12.11 8.72
CA LYS A 347 -0.08 11.11 9.58
C LYS A 347 -0.89 9.83 9.71
N ILE A 348 -0.21 8.76 10.06
CA ILE A 348 -0.78 7.46 10.38
C ILE A 348 -0.48 7.11 11.83
N TYR A 349 -1.50 6.66 12.54
CA TYR A 349 -1.36 6.00 13.82
C TYR A 349 -1.24 4.49 13.62
N ALA A 350 -0.24 3.87 14.26
CA ALA A 350 0.06 2.44 14.17
C ALA A 350 -0.01 1.82 15.57
N LEU A 351 -1.01 0.99 15.80
CA LEU A 351 -1.27 0.36 17.10
C LEU A 351 -0.45 -0.92 17.28
N SER A 352 0.35 -0.98 18.33
CA SER A 352 1.13 -2.16 18.72
C SER A 352 0.94 -2.48 20.21
N GLY A 353 -0.01 -3.34 20.52
CA GLY A 353 -0.33 -3.70 21.92
C GLY A 353 -0.71 -2.49 22.75
N SER A 354 0.15 -2.10 23.70
CA SER A 354 -0.08 -0.94 24.58
C SER A 354 0.54 0.37 24.08
N VAL A 355 0.99 0.43 22.84
CA VAL A 355 1.62 1.63 22.27
C VAL A 355 0.93 2.00 20.95
N VAL A 356 0.67 3.28 20.78
CA VAL A 356 0.31 3.86 19.49
C VAL A 356 1.50 4.68 18.99
N TYR A 357 2.07 4.25 17.88
CA TYR A 357 3.08 5.03 17.17
C TYR A 357 2.43 6.02 16.21
N GLU A 358 3.13 7.10 15.88
CA GLU A 358 2.77 7.98 14.78
C GLU A 358 3.84 7.97 13.70
N VAL A 359 3.40 8.03 12.47
CA VAL A 359 4.22 8.12 11.27
C VAL A 359 3.77 9.35 10.49
N GLU A 360 4.63 10.35 10.40
CA GLU A 360 4.43 11.53 9.56
C GLU A 360 4.65 11.17 8.08
N LEU A 361 3.85 11.76 7.16
CA LEU A 361 3.84 11.42 5.73
C LEU A 361 4.32 12.58 4.85
#